data_46bb3232753ee1cc2903ccf6bad0cd19
#
_entry.id   46bb3232753ee1cc2903ccf6bad0cd19
#
_cell.length_a   1.000
_cell.length_b   1.000
_cell.length_c   1.000
_cell.angle_alpha   90.00
_cell.angle_beta   90.00
_cell.angle_gamma   90.00
#
_symmetry.space_group_name_H-M   'P 1'
#
loop_
_entity.id
_entity.type
_entity.pdbx_description
1 polymer ?
#
loop_
_entity_poly.entity_id
_entity_poly.type
_entity_poly.pdbx_seq_one_letter_code
_entity_poly.pdbx_strand_id
1 'polypeptide(L)'
;MITIYHCYGGAHSSVVGASFHLGLLSSPEEATRQALETLPYFDKNDPRELGQIHLLGRLEGNHPVLAVGRTNQKALLIRALSGVARVFGPDDVLFVDTSTSINWRMIAGGILSRRLNMRSAGHPLVSQGTVRAASQLALLADQARQWNHRTKESPSQEDVAAPLHFVACGDQTRPRGDRVHWGQRKVIYCCRDGIHCSVVVAALHTGLLPTGRKPTGQELDDLFSPHPSGTLRYCGTAQGGCEVYAMGSGGHKPLLMRAVKSFVRSCYPHHPLPLLIDTTRMERGKIRLGLLAQARGGSRLGRQLIIAGIVENYHQFEAMANDTLNLLIRPRLDPQPLSPS
;
A
#
# COMPACT_ATOMS: atom_id res chain seq x y z
N MET A 1 -12.79 6.52 -10.31
CA MET A 1 -12.69 5.67 -9.11
C MET A 1 -11.80 4.47 -9.38
N ILE A 2 -11.06 3.98 -8.38
CA ILE A 2 -10.17 2.82 -8.46
C ILE A 2 -10.82 1.66 -7.71
N THR A 3 -10.92 0.47 -8.32
CA THR A 3 -11.47 -0.72 -7.65
C THR A 3 -10.36 -1.75 -7.41
N ILE A 4 -10.17 -2.17 -6.15
CA ILE A 4 -9.11 -3.09 -5.72
C ILE A 4 -9.71 -4.36 -5.09
N TYR A 5 -9.64 -5.47 -5.80
CA TYR A 5 -9.97 -6.79 -5.30
C TYR A 5 -8.80 -7.35 -4.51
N HIS A 6 -9.02 -7.79 -3.28
CA HIS A 6 -7.95 -8.31 -2.45
C HIS A 6 -8.33 -9.62 -1.75
N CYS A 7 -7.36 -10.50 -1.63
CA CYS A 7 -7.44 -11.72 -0.83
C CYS A 7 -6.11 -11.99 -0.13
N TYR A 8 -5.97 -13.13 0.51
CA TYR A 8 -4.72 -13.50 1.18
C TYR A 8 -3.54 -13.56 0.19
N GLY A 9 -3.69 -14.29 -0.90
CA GLY A 9 -2.61 -14.58 -1.86
C GLY A 9 -2.58 -13.74 -3.14
N GLY A 10 -3.68 -13.09 -3.50
CA GLY A 10 -3.76 -12.22 -4.69
C GLY A 10 -3.80 -12.92 -6.04
N ALA A 11 -3.96 -14.26 -6.07
CA ALA A 11 -3.81 -15.05 -7.30
C ALA A 11 -5.09 -15.80 -7.72
N HIS A 12 -6.10 -15.88 -6.88
CA HIS A 12 -7.29 -16.69 -7.16
C HIS A 12 -8.58 -15.84 -7.01
N SER A 13 -9.20 -15.81 -5.82
CA SER A 13 -10.49 -15.12 -5.63
C SER A 13 -10.46 -13.65 -6.02
N SER A 14 -9.38 -12.91 -5.74
CA SER A 14 -9.26 -11.50 -6.15
C SER A 14 -9.16 -11.32 -7.66
N VAL A 15 -8.47 -12.22 -8.35
CA VAL A 15 -8.38 -12.22 -9.82
C VAL A 15 -9.73 -12.53 -10.44
N VAL A 16 -10.41 -13.58 -9.96
CA VAL A 16 -11.71 -14.01 -10.51
C VAL A 16 -12.80 -12.97 -10.23
N GLY A 17 -12.87 -12.41 -9.01
CA GLY A 17 -13.80 -11.32 -8.70
C GLY A 17 -13.58 -10.09 -9.60
N ALA A 18 -12.32 -9.70 -9.81
CA ALA A 18 -11.97 -8.61 -10.73
C ALA A 18 -12.31 -8.96 -12.19
N SER A 19 -12.17 -10.24 -12.60
CA SER A 19 -12.54 -10.70 -13.94
C SER A 19 -14.05 -10.64 -14.19
N PHE A 20 -14.87 -11.00 -13.21
CA PHE A 20 -16.32 -10.77 -13.27
C PHE A 20 -16.64 -9.27 -13.36
N HIS A 21 -15.97 -8.43 -12.59
CA HIS A 21 -16.17 -6.99 -12.63
C HIS A 21 -15.89 -6.39 -14.00
N LEU A 22 -14.89 -6.90 -14.71
CA LEU A 22 -14.49 -6.45 -16.05
C LEU A 22 -15.32 -7.10 -17.17
N GLY A 23 -16.18 -8.08 -16.87
CA GLY A 23 -16.91 -8.85 -17.89
C GLY A 23 -16.04 -9.86 -18.67
N LEU A 24 -14.84 -10.19 -18.16
CA LEU A 24 -14.00 -11.28 -18.71
C LEU A 24 -14.61 -12.65 -18.41
N LEU A 25 -15.48 -12.73 -17.42
CA LEU A 25 -16.41 -13.81 -17.14
C LEU A 25 -17.78 -13.18 -16.99
N SER A 26 -18.75 -13.60 -17.83
CA SER A 26 -20.09 -13.00 -17.90
C SER A 26 -21.04 -13.64 -16.90
N SER A 27 -20.83 -14.93 -16.57
CA SER A 27 -21.66 -15.66 -15.63
C SER A 27 -20.85 -16.65 -14.78
N PRO A 28 -21.36 -17.09 -13.60
CA PRO A 28 -20.70 -18.11 -12.78
C PRO A 28 -20.44 -19.43 -13.52
N GLU A 29 -21.29 -19.79 -14.48
CA GLU A 29 -21.21 -21.01 -15.27
C GLU A 29 -19.99 -21.00 -16.21
N GLU A 30 -19.58 -19.82 -16.67
CA GLU A 30 -18.38 -19.65 -17.49
C GLU A 30 -17.08 -19.86 -16.69
N ALA A 31 -17.12 -19.79 -15.38
CA ALA A 31 -15.95 -19.96 -14.51
C ALA A 31 -15.52 -21.43 -14.45
N THR A 32 -15.35 -22.09 -15.58
CA THR A 32 -14.80 -23.45 -15.69
C THR A 32 -13.30 -23.43 -15.37
N ARG A 33 -12.73 -24.58 -15.04
CA ARG A 33 -11.30 -24.72 -14.80
C ARG A 33 -10.49 -24.18 -15.99
N GLN A 34 -10.87 -24.53 -17.21
CA GLN A 34 -10.19 -24.10 -18.43
C GLN A 34 -10.26 -22.58 -18.59
N ALA A 35 -11.43 -21.97 -18.38
CA ALA A 35 -11.59 -20.52 -18.44
C ALA A 35 -10.75 -19.79 -17.38
N LEU A 36 -10.70 -20.32 -16.14
CA LEU A 36 -9.89 -19.74 -15.07
C LEU A 36 -8.39 -19.74 -15.41
N GLU A 37 -7.89 -20.80 -16.04
CA GLU A 37 -6.47 -20.94 -16.45
C GLU A 37 -6.07 -19.93 -17.54
N THR A 38 -7.03 -19.42 -18.32
CA THR A 38 -6.79 -18.37 -19.34
C THR A 38 -6.75 -16.96 -18.75
N LEU A 39 -7.32 -16.75 -17.56
CA LEU A 39 -7.35 -15.43 -16.95
C LEU A 39 -5.93 -14.89 -16.67
N PRO A 40 -5.73 -13.57 -16.85
CA PRO A 40 -4.47 -12.95 -16.49
C PRO A 40 -4.23 -13.12 -14.98
N TYR A 41 -2.99 -13.44 -14.60
CA TYR A 41 -2.54 -13.59 -13.20
C TYR A 41 -3.20 -14.72 -12.38
N PHE A 42 -4.13 -15.51 -12.94
CA PHE A 42 -4.71 -16.64 -12.20
C PHE A 42 -3.64 -17.70 -11.94
N ASP A 43 -3.41 -18.01 -10.66
CA ASP A 43 -2.38 -18.95 -10.13
C ASP A 43 -0.94 -18.70 -10.64
N LYS A 44 -0.64 -17.51 -11.16
CA LYS A 44 0.66 -17.14 -11.74
C LYS A 44 1.55 -16.33 -10.78
N ASN A 45 1.05 -15.96 -9.60
CA ASN A 45 1.79 -15.09 -8.66
C ASN A 45 2.83 -15.89 -7.87
N ASP A 46 4.07 -15.40 -7.86
CA ASP A 46 5.10 -15.88 -6.94
C ASP A 46 4.77 -15.43 -5.49
N PRO A 47 4.91 -16.30 -4.47
CA PRO A 47 4.83 -15.89 -3.07
C PRO A 47 5.72 -14.70 -2.69
N ARG A 48 6.82 -14.49 -3.42
CA ARG A 48 7.71 -13.34 -3.26
C ARG A 48 7.10 -12.02 -3.74
N GLU A 49 6.04 -12.07 -4.54
CA GLU A 49 5.33 -10.92 -5.12
C GLU A 49 4.13 -10.48 -4.29
N LEU A 50 3.94 -11.02 -3.09
CA LEU A 50 2.89 -10.56 -2.17
C LEU A 50 2.98 -9.03 -1.98
N GLY A 51 1.83 -8.36 -2.11
CA GLY A 51 1.74 -6.91 -2.17
C GLY A 51 1.85 -6.31 -3.58
N GLN A 52 2.31 -7.07 -4.57
CA GLN A 52 2.27 -6.61 -5.97
C GLN A 52 0.83 -6.42 -6.40
N ILE A 53 0.52 -5.24 -6.90
CA ILE A 53 -0.78 -4.92 -7.50
C ILE A 53 -0.73 -5.23 -8.98
N HIS A 54 -1.73 -5.96 -9.44
CA HIS A 54 -1.92 -6.34 -10.83
C HIS A 54 -3.10 -5.58 -11.41
N LEU A 55 -2.88 -4.86 -12.49
CA LEU A 55 -3.94 -4.23 -13.28
C LEU A 55 -4.55 -5.30 -14.19
N LEU A 56 -5.81 -5.67 -13.97
CA LEU A 56 -6.51 -6.64 -14.80
C LEU A 56 -7.16 -5.97 -16.02
N GLY A 57 -7.60 -4.74 -15.88
CA GLY A 57 -8.24 -3.98 -16.95
C GLY A 57 -8.75 -2.62 -16.46
N ARG A 58 -9.43 -1.93 -17.36
CA ARG A 58 -10.08 -0.65 -17.09
C ARG A 58 -11.51 -0.69 -17.60
N LEU A 59 -12.44 -0.16 -16.82
CA LEU A 59 -13.83 0.07 -17.26
C LEU A 59 -13.93 1.38 -18.05
N GLU A 60 -15.11 1.65 -18.60
CA GLU A 60 -15.44 2.92 -19.21
C GLU A 60 -15.09 4.09 -18.30
N GLY A 61 -14.59 5.21 -18.88
CA GLY A 61 -14.08 6.32 -18.09
C GLY A 61 -12.71 6.08 -17.45
N ASN A 62 -11.96 5.07 -17.96
CA ASN A 62 -10.57 4.77 -17.53
C ASN A 62 -10.44 4.33 -16.07
N HIS A 63 -11.48 3.72 -15.49
CA HIS A 63 -11.50 3.23 -14.11
C HIS A 63 -10.71 1.94 -13.96
N PRO A 64 -9.55 1.91 -13.27
CA PRO A 64 -8.74 0.72 -13.13
C PRO A 64 -9.37 -0.30 -12.18
N VAL A 65 -9.33 -1.57 -12.58
CA VAL A 65 -9.71 -2.72 -11.77
C VAL A 65 -8.47 -3.55 -11.49
N LEU A 66 -8.16 -3.72 -10.22
CA LEU A 66 -6.89 -4.23 -9.73
C LEU A 66 -7.10 -5.46 -8.84
N ALA A 67 -6.09 -6.33 -8.77
CA ALA A 67 -6.03 -7.43 -7.80
C ALA A 67 -4.73 -7.36 -6.99
N VAL A 68 -4.79 -7.76 -5.69
CA VAL A 68 -3.64 -7.77 -4.80
C VAL A 68 -3.72 -8.86 -3.73
N GLY A 69 -2.55 -9.43 -3.39
CA GLY A 69 -2.37 -10.31 -2.23
C GLY A 69 -1.89 -9.51 -1.02
N ARG A 70 -2.64 -9.61 0.10
CA ARG A 70 -2.39 -8.80 1.30
C ARG A 70 -1.92 -9.58 2.52
N THR A 71 -1.84 -10.91 2.43
CA THR A 71 -1.69 -11.77 3.61
C THR A 71 -2.76 -11.47 4.67
N ASN A 72 -2.39 -11.34 5.94
CA ASN A 72 -3.27 -10.90 7.03
C ASN A 72 -3.25 -9.36 7.24
N GLN A 73 -2.66 -8.59 6.30
CA GLN A 73 -2.42 -7.16 6.45
C GLN A 73 -3.48 -6.29 5.75
N LYS A 74 -4.76 -6.65 5.89
CA LYS A 74 -5.90 -5.93 5.28
C LYS A 74 -5.87 -4.45 5.65
N ALA A 75 -5.91 -4.14 6.93
CA ALA A 75 -6.01 -2.76 7.41
C ALA A 75 -4.76 -1.91 7.06
N LEU A 76 -3.57 -2.51 7.11
CA LEU A 76 -2.32 -1.85 6.68
C LEU A 76 -2.38 -1.46 5.21
N LEU A 77 -2.77 -2.41 4.34
CA LEU A 77 -2.84 -2.19 2.90
C LEU A 77 -3.88 -1.13 2.53
N ILE A 78 -5.08 -1.22 3.09
CA ILE A 78 -6.16 -0.26 2.84
C ILE A 78 -5.69 1.15 3.21
N ARG A 79 -5.17 1.37 4.43
CA ARG A 79 -4.70 2.68 4.86
C ARG A 79 -3.59 3.24 3.95
N ALA A 80 -2.62 2.40 3.60
CA ALA A 80 -1.51 2.83 2.76
C ALA A 80 -1.96 3.23 1.35
N LEU A 81 -2.75 2.40 0.69
CA LEU A 81 -3.20 2.67 -0.67
C LEU A 81 -4.18 3.84 -0.73
N SER A 82 -5.08 3.98 0.26
CA SER A 82 -5.95 5.14 0.39
C SER A 82 -5.15 6.43 0.58
N GLY A 83 -4.12 6.40 1.46
CA GLY A 83 -3.23 7.55 1.65
C GLY A 83 -2.48 7.91 0.37
N VAL A 84 -1.98 6.92 -0.35
CA VAL A 84 -1.28 7.13 -1.64
C VAL A 84 -2.25 7.67 -2.70
N ALA A 85 -3.47 7.12 -2.81
CA ALA A 85 -4.46 7.63 -3.76
C ALA A 85 -4.75 9.12 -3.53
N ARG A 86 -4.96 9.55 -2.28
CA ARG A 86 -5.17 10.96 -1.93
C ARG A 86 -4.03 11.89 -2.31
N VAL A 87 -2.81 11.37 -2.36
CA VAL A 87 -1.60 12.16 -2.66
C VAL A 87 -1.33 12.24 -4.17
N PHE A 88 -1.69 11.21 -4.92
CA PHE A 88 -1.43 11.12 -6.35
C PHE A 88 -2.61 11.55 -7.23
N GLY A 89 -3.84 11.50 -6.72
CA GLY A 89 -5.03 11.85 -7.49
C GLY A 89 -6.26 12.13 -6.63
N PRO A 90 -7.35 12.64 -7.22
CA PRO A 90 -8.64 12.81 -6.55
C PRO A 90 -9.47 11.53 -6.57
N ASP A 91 -8.87 10.39 -6.90
CA ASP A 91 -9.61 9.15 -7.14
C ASP A 91 -10.05 8.50 -5.84
N ASP A 92 -11.35 8.26 -5.72
CA ASP A 92 -11.91 7.39 -4.70
C ASP A 92 -11.49 5.95 -4.92
N VAL A 93 -11.36 5.19 -3.83
CA VAL A 93 -10.90 3.81 -3.86
C VAL A 93 -11.95 2.90 -3.24
N LEU A 94 -12.40 1.89 -3.99
CA LEU A 94 -13.24 0.81 -3.51
C LEU A 94 -12.39 -0.45 -3.30
N PHE A 95 -12.34 -0.94 -2.07
CA PHE A 95 -11.69 -2.21 -1.72
C PHE A 95 -12.74 -3.32 -1.63
N VAL A 96 -12.54 -4.41 -2.35
CA VAL A 96 -13.43 -5.57 -2.38
C VAL A 96 -12.71 -6.77 -1.76
N ASP A 97 -13.17 -7.21 -0.59
CA ASP A 97 -12.60 -8.35 0.12
C ASP A 97 -13.17 -9.66 -0.37
N THR A 98 -12.46 -10.34 -1.23
CA THR A 98 -12.87 -11.65 -1.75
C THR A 98 -12.46 -12.82 -0.85
N SER A 99 -11.84 -12.57 0.30
CA SER A 99 -11.50 -13.64 1.25
C SER A 99 -12.73 -14.25 1.91
N THR A 100 -13.87 -13.56 1.93
CA THR A 100 -15.16 -14.07 2.38
C THR A 100 -15.70 -15.22 1.52
N SER A 101 -15.28 -15.32 0.26
CA SER A 101 -15.65 -16.37 -0.68
C SER A 101 -14.67 -17.56 -0.69
N ILE A 102 -13.64 -17.55 0.17
CA ILE A 102 -12.63 -18.61 0.23
C ILE A 102 -13.20 -19.83 0.95
N ASN A 103 -13.17 -20.98 0.30
CA ASN A 103 -13.57 -22.25 0.88
C ASN A 103 -12.38 -23.15 1.25
N TRP A 104 -12.64 -24.25 1.98
CA TRP A 104 -11.60 -25.15 2.47
C TRP A 104 -10.71 -25.74 1.36
N ARG A 105 -11.24 -25.97 0.14
CA ARG A 105 -10.47 -26.48 -1.01
C ARG A 105 -9.43 -25.49 -1.48
N MET A 106 -9.79 -24.22 -1.53
CA MET A 106 -8.84 -23.14 -1.86
C MET A 106 -7.75 -23.02 -0.79
N ILE A 107 -8.10 -23.20 0.49
CA ILE A 107 -7.13 -23.19 1.60
C ILE A 107 -6.18 -24.38 1.49
N ALA A 108 -6.73 -25.60 1.37
CA ALA A 108 -5.93 -26.82 1.26
C ALA A 108 -5.02 -26.80 0.02
N GLY A 109 -5.58 -26.44 -1.13
CA GLY A 109 -4.81 -26.33 -2.38
C GLY A 109 -3.74 -25.26 -2.31
N GLY A 110 -4.01 -24.11 -1.67
CA GLY A 110 -3.04 -23.04 -1.44
C GLY A 110 -1.90 -23.46 -0.49
N ILE A 111 -2.18 -24.26 0.53
CA ILE A 111 -1.15 -24.82 1.42
C ILE A 111 -0.28 -25.82 0.66
N LEU A 112 -0.89 -26.77 -0.06
CA LEU A 112 -0.17 -27.76 -0.87
C LEU A 112 0.73 -27.08 -1.90
N SER A 113 0.19 -26.15 -2.66
CA SER A 113 0.91 -25.47 -3.73
C SER A 113 2.05 -24.58 -3.21
N ARG A 114 1.80 -23.77 -2.16
CA ARG A 114 2.72 -22.71 -1.74
C ARG A 114 3.63 -23.08 -0.58
N ARG A 115 3.14 -23.88 0.41
CA ARG A 115 3.96 -24.26 1.57
C ARG A 115 4.71 -25.58 1.36
N LEU A 116 4.05 -26.55 0.71
CA LEU A 116 4.63 -27.86 0.45
C LEU A 116 5.25 -28.00 -0.96
N ASN A 117 5.19 -26.94 -1.76
CA ASN A 117 5.70 -26.89 -3.13
C ASN A 117 5.15 -28.01 -4.05
N MET A 118 3.95 -28.54 -3.71
CA MET A 118 3.25 -29.60 -4.45
C MET A 118 2.21 -28.97 -5.40
N ARG A 119 2.68 -28.23 -6.41
CA ARG A 119 1.81 -27.50 -7.35
C ARG A 119 0.85 -28.40 -8.10
N SER A 120 1.29 -29.58 -8.54
CA SER A 120 0.47 -30.55 -9.27
C SER A 120 -0.75 -31.04 -8.48
N ALA A 121 -0.64 -31.19 -7.16
CA ALA A 121 -1.73 -31.57 -6.28
C ALA A 121 -2.56 -30.37 -5.79
N GLY A 122 -1.92 -29.22 -5.55
CA GLY A 122 -2.58 -28.02 -5.05
C GLY A 122 -3.43 -27.30 -6.08
N HIS A 123 -2.95 -27.18 -7.31
CA HIS A 123 -3.61 -26.46 -8.39
C HIS A 123 -5.04 -26.98 -8.70
N PRO A 124 -5.31 -28.29 -8.85
CA PRO A 124 -6.66 -28.78 -9.08
C PRO A 124 -7.63 -28.46 -7.95
N LEU A 125 -7.17 -28.52 -6.70
CA LEU A 125 -8.01 -28.18 -5.53
C LEU A 125 -8.36 -26.69 -5.49
N VAL A 126 -7.40 -25.82 -5.79
CA VAL A 126 -7.65 -24.39 -5.86
C VAL A 126 -8.64 -24.07 -6.97
N SER A 127 -8.43 -24.61 -8.19
CA SER A 127 -9.33 -24.35 -9.32
C SER A 127 -10.75 -24.84 -9.03
N GLN A 128 -10.92 -26.07 -8.50
CA GLN A 128 -12.25 -26.56 -8.09
C GLN A 128 -12.90 -25.70 -6.99
N GLY A 129 -12.11 -25.26 -6.01
CA GLY A 129 -12.57 -24.37 -4.96
C GLY A 129 -13.03 -23.03 -5.52
N THR A 130 -12.31 -22.48 -6.46
CA THR A 130 -12.62 -21.20 -7.12
C THR A 130 -13.87 -21.29 -7.99
N VAL A 131 -14.04 -22.38 -8.77
CA VAL A 131 -15.28 -22.65 -9.52
C VAL A 131 -16.49 -22.67 -8.58
N ARG A 132 -16.40 -23.33 -7.42
CA ARG A 132 -17.49 -23.36 -6.43
C ARG A 132 -17.77 -21.99 -5.81
N ALA A 133 -16.80 -21.10 -5.74
CA ALA A 133 -16.96 -19.75 -5.22
C ALA A 133 -17.45 -18.76 -6.30
N ALA A 134 -17.56 -19.18 -7.56
CA ALA A 134 -17.84 -18.29 -8.69
C ALA A 134 -19.10 -17.44 -8.50
N SER A 135 -20.21 -18.04 -8.05
CA SER A 135 -21.48 -17.31 -7.82
C SER A 135 -21.32 -16.20 -6.77
N GLN A 136 -20.58 -16.47 -5.68
CA GLN A 136 -20.33 -15.46 -4.65
C GLN A 136 -19.41 -14.36 -5.16
N LEU A 137 -18.39 -14.69 -5.96
CA LEU A 137 -17.47 -13.74 -6.55
C LEU A 137 -18.15 -12.86 -7.61
N ALA A 138 -19.07 -13.43 -8.40
CA ALA A 138 -19.89 -12.68 -9.34
C ALA A 138 -20.81 -11.70 -8.59
N LEU A 139 -21.47 -12.13 -7.52
CA LEU A 139 -22.33 -11.27 -6.69
C LEU A 139 -21.53 -10.08 -6.10
N LEU A 140 -20.30 -10.33 -5.59
CA LEU A 140 -19.42 -9.27 -5.11
C LEU A 140 -19.04 -8.30 -6.21
N ALA A 141 -18.78 -8.80 -7.42
CA ALA A 141 -18.47 -7.95 -8.57
C ALA A 141 -19.66 -7.09 -8.97
N ASP A 142 -20.89 -7.63 -8.94
CA ASP A 142 -22.11 -6.87 -9.20
C ASP A 142 -22.34 -5.78 -8.15
N GLN A 143 -22.20 -6.10 -6.88
CA GLN A 143 -22.25 -5.11 -5.81
C GLN A 143 -21.24 -4.00 -5.99
N ALA A 144 -19.99 -4.34 -6.36
CA ALA A 144 -18.95 -3.34 -6.64
C ALA A 144 -19.28 -2.48 -7.85
N ARG A 145 -19.88 -3.05 -8.93
CA ARG A 145 -20.35 -2.27 -10.09
C ARG A 145 -21.48 -1.31 -9.72
N GLN A 146 -22.44 -1.76 -8.93
CA GLN A 146 -23.54 -0.91 -8.44
C GLN A 146 -23.01 0.23 -7.55
N TRP A 147 -21.99 -0.02 -6.75
CA TRP A 147 -21.34 1.03 -5.94
C TRP A 147 -20.75 2.12 -6.83
N ASN A 148 -20.10 1.74 -7.91
CA ASN A 148 -19.52 2.68 -8.87
C ASN A 148 -20.55 3.64 -9.50
N HIS A 149 -21.81 3.21 -9.63
CA HIS A 149 -22.90 4.05 -10.14
C HIS A 149 -23.50 4.96 -9.05
N ARG A 150 -23.60 4.48 -7.79
CA ARG A 150 -24.20 5.25 -6.68
C ARG A 150 -23.37 6.44 -6.23
N THR A 151 -22.04 6.33 -6.25
CA THR A 151 -21.13 7.41 -5.80
C THR A 151 -21.16 8.65 -6.71
N LYS A 152 -21.77 8.59 -7.88
CA LYS A 152 -22.00 9.77 -8.70
C LYS A 152 -23.13 10.67 -8.19
N GLU A 153 -23.99 10.17 -7.29
CA GLU A 153 -25.21 10.87 -6.88
C GLU A 153 -25.16 11.49 -5.48
N SER A 154 -24.33 11.04 -4.57
CA SER A 154 -24.06 11.69 -3.26
C SER A 154 -22.95 11.00 -2.48
N PRO A 155 -21.87 11.66 -2.10
CA PRO A 155 -20.88 11.12 -1.18
C PRO A 155 -21.32 11.36 0.26
N SER A 156 -22.13 10.50 0.84
CA SER A 156 -22.30 10.45 2.29
C SER A 156 -21.33 9.41 2.88
N GLN A 157 -20.64 9.86 3.94
CA GLN A 157 -19.71 9.15 4.84
C GLN A 157 -19.85 7.62 4.89
N GLU A 158 -18.67 6.95 4.87
CA GLU A 158 -18.37 5.61 5.40
C GLU A 158 -19.54 4.64 5.58
N ASP A 159 -20.09 4.10 4.51
CA ASP A 159 -20.85 2.86 4.58
C ASP A 159 -19.89 1.66 4.41
N VAL A 160 -19.36 1.20 5.52
CA VAL A 160 -18.54 -0.02 5.57
C VAL A 160 -19.46 -1.22 5.77
N ALA A 161 -20.14 -1.64 4.71
CA ALA A 161 -20.72 -2.98 4.70
C ALA A 161 -19.63 -3.97 4.26
N ALA A 162 -19.15 -4.84 5.18
CA ALA A 162 -18.30 -5.95 4.78
C ALA A 162 -19.06 -6.80 3.72
N PRO A 163 -18.45 -7.15 2.56
CA PRO A 163 -17.04 -7.17 2.22
C PRO A 163 -16.50 -5.96 1.40
N LEU A 164 -17.28 -4.91 1.20
CA LEU A 164 -16.88 -3.71 0.48
C LEU A 164 -16.39 -2.65 1.47
N HIS A 165 -15.29 -1.98 1.16
CA HIS A 165 -14.76 -0.86 1.92
C HIS A 165 -14.46 0.29 0.97
N PHE A 166 -15.30 1.31 1.01
CA PHE A 166 -15.16 2.52 0.21
C PHE A 166 -14.34 3.58 0.97
N VAL A 167 -13.44 4.24 0.27
CA VAL A 167 -12.66 5.36 0.79
C VAL A 167 -12.77 6.51 -0.18
N ALA A 168 -13.54 7.53 0.21
CA ALA A 168 -13.56 8.81 -0.49
C ALA A 168 -12.20 9.48 -0.35
N CYS A 169 -11.57 9.82 -1.45
CA CYS A 169 -10.29 10.54 -1.50
C CYS A 169 -10.46 12.04 -1.73
N GLY A 170 -11.71 12.53 -1.79
CA GLY A 170 -12.03 13.96 -1.90
C GLY A 170 -11.46 14.79 -0.74
N ASP A 171 -11.23 16.01 -1.00
CA ASP A 171 -10.60 17.19 -0.40
C ASP A 171 -10.47 17.36 1.15
N GLN A 172 -10.66 16.32 1.97
CA GLN A 172 -10.79 16.52 3.44
C GLN A 172 -9.49 16.45 4.26
N THR A 173 -8.32 16.20 3.68
CA THR A 173 -7.09 15.97 4.48
C THR A 173 -5.87 16.81 4.10
N ARG A 174 -6.01 17.77 3.21
CA ARG A 174 -4.96 18.76 2.95
C ARG A 174 -5.23 20.06 3.71
N PRO A 175 -4.20 20.71 4.29
CA PRO A 175 -4.35 22.08 4.71
C PRO A 175 -4.85 22.92 3.53
N ARG A 176 -5.99 23.60 3.69
CA ARG A 176 -6.51 24.53 2.67
C ARG A 176 -5.42 25.58 2.40
N GLY A 177 -4.80 25.51 1.25
CA GLY A 177 -3.78 26.50 0.82
C GLY A 177 -2.74 25.97 -0.16
N ASP A 178 -2.38 24.68 -0.10
CA ASP A 178 -1.36 24.15 -0.98
C ASP A 178 -1.98 23.62 -2.29
N ARG A 179 -1.67 24.30 -3.40
CA ARG A 179 -2.01 23.81 -4.73
C ARG A 179 -1.35 22.44 -4.91
N VAL A 180 -2.14 21.44 -5.32
CA VAL A 180 -1.63 20.15 -5.74
C VAL A 180 -0.74 20.37 -6.97
N HIS A 181 0.56 20.34 -6.77
CA HIS A 181 1.50 20.38 -7.89
C HIS A 181 1.61 18.95 -8.46
N TRP A 182 0.72 18.65 -9.42
CA TRP A 182 0.77 17.43 -10.19
C TRP A 182 2.14 17.35 -10.89
N GLY A 183 2.86 16.24 -10.72
CA GLY A 183 4.19 16.06 -11.32
C GLY A 183 5.37 16.30 -10.37
N GLN A 184 5.18 16.78 -9.16
CA GLN A 184 6.26 16.91 -8.18
C GLN A 184 6.72 15.54 -7.66
N ARG A 185 8.02 15.44 -7.40
CA ARG A 185 8.62 14.26 -6.77
C ARG A 185 8.10 14.11 -5.35
N LYS A 186 7.84 12.88 -4.94
CA LYS A 186 7.40 12.53 -3.59
C LYS A 186 8.39 11.59 -2.94
N VAL A 187 8.71 11.84 -1.68
CA VAL A 187 9.55 10.96 -0.85
C VAL A 187 8.70 10.41 0.29
N ILE A 188 8.77 9.12 0.50
CA ILE A 188 8.07 8.44 1.60
C ILE A 188 9.10 7.70 2.44
N TYR A 189 9.35 8.18 3.65
CA TYR A 189 10.19 7.51 4.63
C TYR A 189 9.39 6.44 5.36
N CYS A 190 9.93 5.21 5.41
CA CYS A 190 9.25 4.07 6.02
C CYS A 190 10.04 3.51 7.19
N CYS A 191 9.44 3.47 8.37
CA CYS A 191 9.93 2.70 9.53
C CYS A 191 8.89 1.65 9.95
N ARG A 192 9.09 0.97 11.08
CA ARG A 192 8.15 -0.04 11.56
C ARG A 192 6.80 0.58 11.94
N ASP A 193 6.82 1.61 12.79
CA ASP A 193 5.61 2.26 13.33
C ASP A 193 5.12 3.47 12.52
N GLY A 194 6.00 4.15 11.81
CA GLY A 194 5.70 5.38 11.06
C GLY A 194 5.73 6.65 11.92
N ILE A 195 6.07 6.54 13.22
CA ILE A 195 5.94 7.62 14.20
C ILE A 195 7.31 8.25 14.52
N HIS A 196 8.38 7.45 14.61
CA HIS A 196 9.67 7.88 15.11
C HIS A 196 10.72 8.08 14.01
N CYS A 197 11.42 7.03 13.62
CA CYS A 197 12.57 7.15 12.70
C CYS A 197 12.23 7.78 11.36
N SER A 198 11.11 7.40 10.75
CA SER A 198 10.66 7.98 9.47
C SER A 198 10.31 9.46 9.59
N VAL A 199 9.68 9.86 10.70
CA VAL A 199 9.29 11.24 10.96
C VAL A 199 10.52 12.12 11.22
N VAL A 200 11.51 11.63 11.96
CA VAL A 200 12.76 12.38 12.23
C VAL A 200 13.52 12.65 10.93
N VAL A 201 13.71 11.65 10.07
CA VAL A 201 14.37 11.86 8.77
C VAL A 201 13.54 12.79 7.88
N ALA A 202 12.22 12.64 7.87
CA ALA A 202 11.33 13.52 7.11
C ALA A 202 11.41 14.97 7.61
N ALA A 203 11.44 15.20 8.93
CA ALA A 203 11.58 16.52 9.54
C ALA A 203 12.93 17.17 9.24
N LEU A 204 14.02 16.39 9.22
CA LEU A 204 15.33 16.86 8.75
C LEU A 204 15.31 17.26 7.27
N HIS A 205 14.68 16.41 6.45
CA HIS A 205 14.57 16.66 5.01
C HIS A 205 13.78 17.95 4.68
N THR A 206 12.78 18.27 5.50
CA THR A 206 11.93 19.47 5.34
C THR A 206 12.42 20.70 6.11
N GLY A 207 13.50 20.57 6.88
CA GLY A 207 14.05 21.68 7.69
C GLY A 207 13.26 21.97 8.98
N LEU A 208 12.33 21.08 9.36
CA LEU A 208 11.61 21.19 10.64
C LEU A 208 12.48 20.85 11.85
N LEU A 209 13.52 20.01 11.66
CA LEU A 209 14.55 19.78 12.65
C LEU A 209 15.87 20.42 12.23
N PRO A 210 16.66 20.90 13.20
CA PRO A 210 17.93 21.55 12.92
C PRO A 210 18.96 20.58 12.38
N THR A 211 19.82 21.06 11.49
CA THR A 211 21.05 20.40 11.06
C THR A 211 22.25 21.00 11.78
N GLY A 212 23.27 20.18 12.06
CA GLY A 212 24.49 20.65 12.74
C GLY A 212 24.39 20.75 14.27
N ARG A 213 23.21 20.63 14.87
CA ARG A 213 23.00 20.49 16.33
C ARG A 213 22.04 19.37 16.64
N LYS A 214 22.18 18.76 17.81
CA LYS A 214 21.20 17.77 18.27
C LYS A 214 19.88 18.43 18.67
N PRO A 215 18.73 17.81 18.37
CA PRO A 215 17.43 18.30 18.82
C PRO A 215 17.27 18.05 20.33
N THR A 216 16.43 18.88 20.95
CA THR A 216 15.96 18.64 22.31
C THR A 216 14.94 17.51 22.34
N GLY A 217 14.71 16.94 23.54
CA GLY A 217 13.63 15.97 23.72
C GLY A 217 12.26 16.52 23.37
N GLN A 218 12.01 17.80 23.67
CA GLN A 218 10.73 18.46 23.37
C GLN A 218 10.52 18.62 21.86
N GLU A 219 11.54 19.08 21.10
CA GLU A 219 11.47 19.17 19.63
C GLU A 219 11.12 17.84 18.98
N LEU A 220 11.62 16.72 19.53
CA LEU A 220 11.26 15.37 19.06
C LEU A 220 9.84 14.97 19.48
N ASP A 221 9.47 15.27 20.74
CA ASP A 221 8.14 14.95 21.27
C ASP A 221 7.01 15.63 20.49
N ASP A 222 7.22 16.88 20.08
CA ASP A 222 6.25 17.66 19.30
C ASP A 222 6.00 17.05 17.90
N LEU A 223 6.98 16.31 17.38
CA LEU A 223 6.85 15.63 16.11
C LEU A 223 6.10 14.29 16.21
N PHE A 224 6.11 13.65 17.38
CA PHE A 224 5.61 12.29 17.53
C PHE A 224 4.11 12.27 17.80
N SER A 225 3.34 12.01 16.76
CA SER A 225 1.88 11.88 16.83
C SER A 225 1.48 10.41 16.55
N PRO A 226 0.83 9.73 17.50
CA PRO A 226 0.41 8.35 17.32
C PRO A 226 -0.58 8.20 16.16
N HIS A 227 -0.36 7.22 15.30
CA HIS A 227 -1.27 6.84 14.24
C HIS A 227 -1.06 5.36 13.86
N PRO A 228 -2.07 4.68 13.31
CA PRO A 228 -1.93 3.28 12.90
C PRO A 228 -0.91 3.12 11.77
N SER A 229 -0.16 2.01 11.78
CA SER A 229 0.73 1.66 10.66
C SER A 229 -0.02 1.62 9.33
N GLY A 230 0.63 2.04 8.26
CA GLY A 230 0.04 2.24 6.94
C GLY A 230 -0.48 3.65 6.69
N THR A 231 -0.72 4.45 7.72
CA THR A 231 -1.11 5.85 7.53
C THR A 231 0.03 6.63 6.88
N LEU A 232 -0.28 7.29 5.78
CA LEU A 232 0.65 8.20 5.10
C LEU A 232 0.50 9.59 5.72
N ARG A 233 1.55 10.05 6.39
CA ARG A 233 1.61 11.34 7.08
C ARG A 233 2.41 12.33 6.24
N TYR A 234 1.83 13.47 5.91
CA TYR A 234 2.56 14.59 5.32
C TYR A 234 3.46 15.25 6.36
N CYS A 235 4.72 15.47 6.01
CA CYS A 235 5.75 16.03 6.88
C CYS A 235 6.26 17.41 6.38
N GLY A 236 5.81 17.86 5.22
CA GLY A 236 6.20 19.14 4.64
C GLY A 236 6.68 19.03 3.20
N THR A 237 7.10 20.18 2.67
CA THR A 237 7.69 20.30 1.34
C THR A 237 9.16 20.69 1.48
N ALA A 238 10.06 19.92 0.89
CA ALA A 238 11.49 20.23 0.86
C ALA A 238 11.84 21.22 -0.26
N GLN A 239 13.10 21.68 -0.29
CA GLN A 239 13.61 22.52 -1.36
C GLN A 239 13.39 21.84 -2.73
N GLY A 240 13.01 22.63 -3.73
CA GLY A 240 12.66 22.14 -5.07
C GLY A 240 11.24 21.60 -5.17
N GLY A 241 10.38 21.82 -4.17
CA GLY A 241 8.97 21.47 -4.20
C GLY A 241 8.67 19.97 -3.95
N CYS A 242 9.66 19.20 -3.50
CA CYS A 242 9.47 17.77 -3.19
C CYS A 242 8.58 17.60 -1.95
N GLU A 243 7.47 16.90 -2.09
CA GLU A 243 6.60 16.55 -0.96
C GLU A 243 7.18 15.37 -0.18
N VAL A 244 7.24 15.50 1.15
CA VAL A 244 7.86 14.53 2.05
C VAL A 244 6.81 13.93 2.99
N TYR A 245 6.82 12.61 3.07
CA TYR A 245 5.87 11.82 3.85
C TYR A 245 6.60 10.82 4.74
N ALA A 246 5.92 10.42 5.84
CA ALA A 246 6.29 9.30 6.69
C ALA A 246 5.20 8.24 6.71
N MET A 247 5.58 6.96 6.82
CA MET A 247 4.64 5.84 6.85
C MET A 247 5.17 4.68 7.69
N GLY A 248 4.27 4.02 8.45
CA GLY A 248 4.59 2.80 9.19
C GLY A 248 4.37 1.54 8.36
N SER A 249 5.33 0.63 8.39
CA SER A 249 5.23 -0.65 7.67
C SER A 249 4.57 -1.77 8.47
N GLY A 250 4.32 -1.59 9.76
CA GLY A 250 3.79 -2.64 10.64
C GLY A 250 4.65 -3.92 10.69
N GLY A 251 5.94 -3.83 10.29
CA GLY A 251 6.82 -4.99 10.12
C GLY A 251 6.69 -5.71 8.77
N HIS A 252 5.82 -5.24 7.87
CA HIS A 252 5.55 -5.83 6.56
C HIS A 252 6.08 -4.96 5.39
N LYS A 253 7.27 -4.38 5.59
CA LYS A 253 7.91 -3.46 4.64
C LYS A 253 7.94 -3.96 3.18
N PRO A 254 8.38 -5.20 2.86
CA PRO A 254 8.45 -5.64 1.47
C PRO A 254 7.07 -5.66 0.77
N LEU A 255 6.03 -6.08 1.49
CA LEU A 255 4.65 -6.06 0.99
C LEU A 255 4.20 -4.63 0.71
N LEU A 256 4.38 -3.72 1.67
CA LEU A 256 3.94 -2.34 1.59
C LEU A 256 4.65 -1.58 0.47
N MET A 257 5.97 -1.70 0.38
CA MET A 257 6.76 -1.02 -0.65
C MET A 257 6.40 -1.49 -2.06
N ARG A 258 6.14 -2.79 -2.25
CA ARG A 258 5.65 -3.32 -3.53
C ARG A 258 4.26 -2.78 -3.86
N ALA A 259 3.35 -2.81 -2.88
CA ALA A 259 1.99 -2.32 -3.07
C ALA A 259 1.97 -0.85 -3.49
N VAL A 260 2.68 0.02 -2.78
CA VAL A 260 2.77 1.45 -3.12
C VAL A 260 3.35 1.67 -4.52
N LYS A 261 4.49 1.05 -4.84
CA LYS A 261 5.13 1.22 -6.16
C LYS A 261 4.26 0.74 -7.31
N SER A 262 3.68 -0.47 -7.18
CA SER A 262 2.85 -1.04 -8.24
C SER A 262 1.51 -0.30 -8.37
N PHE A 263 0.94 0.18 -7.27
CA PHE A 263 -0.27 1.00 -7.28
C PHE A 263 -0.06 2.30 -8.07
N VAL A 264 0.98 3.05 -7.74
CA VAL A 264 1.28 4.31 -8.45
C VAL A 264 1.54 4.03 -9.93
N ARG A 265 2.32 2.99 -10.26
CA ARG A 265 2.59 2.61 -11.65
C ARG A 265 1.33 2.26 -12.43
N SER A 266 0.38 1.57 -11.81
CA SER A 266 -0.84 1.08 -12.47
C SER A 266 -1.92 2.16 -12.58
N CYS A 267 -2.07 3.00 -11.55
CA CYS A 267 -3.15 3.99 -11.47
C CYS A 267 -2.72 5.38 -11.96
N TYR A 268 -1.46 5.73 -11.77
CA TYR A 268 -0.92 7.06 -12.04
C TYR A 268 0.34 7.01 -12.92
N PRO A 269 0.28 6.43 -14.14
CA PRO A 269 1.46 6.17 -14.98
C PRO A 269 2.20 7.45 -15.41
N HIS A 270 1.53 8.59 -15.42
CA HIS A 270 2.11 9.90 -15.78
C HIS A 270 2.81 10.60 -14.59
N HIS A 271 2.67 10.04 -13.38
CA HIS A 271 3.35 10.58 -12.20
C HIS A 271 4.69 9.88 -11.96
N PRO A 272 5.71 10.60 -11.52
CA PRO A 272 6.96 9.98 -11.10
C PRO A 272 6.69 9.05 -9.91
N LEU A 273 7.33 7.86 -9.93
CA LEU A 273 7.23 6.94 -8.79
C LEU A 273 7.79 7.61 -7.53
N PRO A 274 7.13 7.42 -6.37
CA PRO A 274 7.66 7.94 -5.12
C PRO A 274 8.99 7.27 -4.76
N LEU A 275 9.90 8.06 -4.21
CA LEU A 275 11.13 7.54 -3.63
C LEU A 275 10.79 6.95 -2.25
N LEU A 276 10.83 5.63 -2.13
CA LEU A 276 10.56 4.92 -0.87
C LEU A 276 11.88 4.66 -0.15
N ILE A 277 12.08 5.32 0.99
CA ILE A 277 13.30 5.22 1.81
C ILE A 277 13.03 4.41 3.07
N ASP A 278 13.81 3.35 3.24
CA ASP A 278 13.77 2.49 4.42
C ASP A 278 14.59 3.08 5.56
N THR A 279 13.90 3.50 6.62
CA THR A 279 14.52 4.02 7.84
C THR A 279 14.58 2.98 8.97
N THR A 280 14.13 1.73 8.75
CA THR A 280 14.15 0.66 9.79
C THR A 280 15.59 0.32 10.26
N ARG A 281 16.60 0.59 9.43
CA ARG A 281 18.00 0.44 9.80
C ARG A 281 18.42 1.35 10.95
N MET A 282 17.67 2.43 11.22
CA MET A 282 17.88 3.34 12.35
C MET A 282 17.29 2.80 13.67
N GLU A 283 16.41 1.80 13.60
CA GLU A 283 15.78 1.19 14.78
C GLU A 283 16.76 0.26 15.51
N ARG A 284 17.86 0.81 16.05
CA ARG A 284 18.94 0.08 16.74
C ARG A 284 19.11 0.57 18.17
N GLY A 285 19.83 -0.18 18.99
CA GLY A 285 20.19 0.21 20.34
C GLY A 285 18.98 0.64 21.20
N LYS A 286 19.07 1.82 21.78
CA LYS A 286 18.03 2.39 22.66
C LYS A 286 16.69 2.56 21.93
N ILE A 287 16.69 2.91 20.64
CA ILE A 287 15.46 3.04 19.85
C ILE A 287 14.72 1.70 19.82
N ARG A 288 15.40 0.61 19.50
CA ARG A 288 14.81 -0.74 19.46
C ARG A 288 14.30 -1.17 20.82
N LEU A 289 15.06 -0.92 21.89
CA LEU A 289 14.63 -1.21 23.25
C LEU A 289 13.39 -0.42 23.63
N GLY A 290 13.32 0.86 23.26
CA GLY A 290 12.17 1.72 23.50
C GLY A 290 10.92 1.25 22.76
N LEU A 291 11.02 0.84 21.50
CA LEU A 291 9.92 0.26 20.73
C LEU A 291 9.41 -1.05 21.36
N LEU A 292 10.31 -1.90 21.87
CA LEU A 292 9.94 -3.12 22.59
C LEU A 292 9.25 -2.82 23.92
N ALA A 293 9.70 -1.80 24.65
CA ALA A 293 9.08 -1.37 25.91
C ALA A 293 7.66 -0.84 25.65
N GLN A 294 7.46 -0.02 24.63
CA GLN A 294 6.13 0.47 24.24
C GLN A 294 5.18 -0.66 23.85
N ALA A 295 5.66 -1.64 23.10
CA ALA A 295 4.86 -2.81 22.71
C ALA A 295 4.41 -3.67 23.91
N ARG A 296 5.09 -3.56 25.08
CA ARG A 296 4.75 -4.24 26.34
C ARG A 296 4.02 -3.35 27.36
N GLY A 297 3.52 -2.17 26.94
CA GLY A 297 2.80 -1.25 27.81
C GLY A 297 3.66 -0.21 28.53
N GLY A 298 4.98 -0.27 28.44
CA GLY A 298 5.93 0.70 29.03
C GLY A 298 6.04 1.99 28.20
N SER A 299 4.94 2.71 28.02
CA SER A 299 4.86 3.85 27.09
C SER A 299 5.84 4.98 27.42
N ARG A 300 5.94 5.39 28.70
CA ARG A 300 6.81 6.51 29.14
C ARG A 300 8.29 6.16 29.03
N LEU A 301 8.70 5.02 29.57
CA LEU A 301 10.10 4.55 29.49
C LEU A 301 10.49 4.29 28.01
N GLY A 302 9.58 3.67 27.25
CA GLY A 302 9.81 3.40 25.85
C GLY A 302 10.06 4.69 25.07
N ARG A 303 9.24 5.73 25.29
CA ARG A 303 9.40 7.05 24.66
C ARG A 303 10.75 7.68 25.01
N GLN A 304 11.12 7.69 26.29
CA GLN A 304 12.42 8.22 26.75
C GLN A 304 13.60 7.51 26.08
N LEU A 305 13.57 6.18 26.00
CA LEU A 305 14.60 5.41 25.33
C LEU A 305 14.70 5.71 23.83
N ILE A 306 13.56 5.89 23.16
CA ILE A 306 13.54 6.24 21.72
C ILE A 306 14.17 7.61 21.51
N ILE A 307 13.75 8.62 22.27
CA ILE A 307 14.29 9.98 22.20
C ILE A 307 15.80 9.97 22.45
N ALA A 308 16.25 9.33 23.54
CA ALA A 308 17.67 9.22 23.86
C ALA A 308 18.47 8.55 22.74
N GLY A 309 17.92 7.47 22.15
CA GLY A 309 18.56 6.78 21.04
C GLY A 309 18.63 7.60 19.75
N ILE A 310 17.62 8.42 19.46
CA ILE A 310 17.62 9.35 18.32
C ILE A 310 18.66 10.43 18.52
N VAL A 311 18.68 11.09 19.68
CA VAL A 311 19.66 12.15 20.02
C VAL A 311 21.10 11.62 19.98
N GLU A 312 21.34 10.41 20.47
CA GLU A 312 22.65 9.75 20.44
C GLU A 312 23.14 9.52 19.01
N ASN A 313 22.27 9.08 18.12
CA ASN A 313 22.60 8.72 16.73
C ASN A 313 22.18 9.77 15.69
N TYR A 314 21.93 11.00 16.10
CA TYR A 314 21.31 12.03 15.26
C TYR A 314 22.05 12.27 13.94
N HIS A 315 23.38 12.23 13.95
CA HIS A 315 24.22 12.37 12.75
C HIS A 315 23.91 11.34 11.65
N GLN A 316 23.42 10.13 12.04
CA GLN A 316 23.02 9.11 11.05
C GLN A 316 21.69 9.49 10.37
N PHE A 317 20.79 10.13 11.11
CA PHE A 317 19.53 10.65 10.56
C PHE A 317 19.81 11.81 9.61
N GLU A 318 20.73 12.74 9.96
CA GLU A 318 21.18 13.82 9.10
C GLU A 318 21.82 13.27 7.81
N ALA A 319 22.71 12.30 7.93
CA ALA A 319 23.34 11.66 6.76
C ALA A 319 22.28 11.05 5.83
N MET A 320 21.28 10.35 6.36
CA MET A 320 20.22 9.76 5.56
C MET A 320 19.37 10.82 4.85
N ALA A 321 19.02 11.92 5.52
CA ALA A 321 18.28 13.01 4.91
C ALA A 321 19.09 13.65 3.76
N ASN A 322 20.38 13.91 3.99
CA ASN A 322 21.28 14.46 2.98
C ASN A 322 21.50 13.51 1.79
N ASP A 323 21.67 12.21 2.03
CA ASP A 323 21.78 11.20 0.98
C ASP A 323 20.52 11.19 0.11
N THR A 324 19.35 11.33 0.74
CA THR A 324 18.07 11.39 0.01
C THR A 324 17.95 12.66 -0.83
N LEU A 325 18.38 13.82 -0.31
CA LEU A 325 18.45 15.08 -1.06
C LEU A 325 19.36 14.92 -2.29
N ASN A 326 20.53 14.34 -2.10
CA ASN A 326 21.48 14.10 -3.20
C ASN A 326 20.89 13.18 -4.29
N LEU A 327 20.09 12.16 -3.92
CA LEU A 327 19.38 11.30 -4.87
C LEU A 327 18.32 12.06 -5.68
N LEU A 328 17.71 13.10 -5.10
CA LEU A 328 16.71 13.91 -5.77
C LEU A 328 17.33 14.93 -6.74
N ILE A 329 18.53 15.42 -6.43
CA ILE A 329 19.27 16.42 -7.25
C ILE A 329 19.92 15.77 -8.47
N ARG A 330 20.33 14.51 -8.39
CA ARG A 330 20.94 13.81 -9.53
C ARG A 330 19.92 13.67 -10.65
N PRO A 331 20.21 14.17 -11.89
CA PRO A 331 19.36 13.87 -13.03
C PRO A 331 19.30 12.35 -13.21
N ARG A 332 18.11 11.79 -13.34
CA ARG A 332 17.99 10.40 -13.81
C ARG A 332 18.59 10.38 -15.21
N LEU A 333 19.62 9.59 -15.40
CA LEU A 333 19.93 9.05 -16.72
C LEU A 333 18.73 8.19 -17.09
N ASP A 334 17.81 8.74 -17.87
CA ASP A 334 16.70 7.96 -18.42
C ASP A 334 17.32 6.79 -19.18
N PRO A 335 16.89 5.54 -18.92
CA PRO A 335 17.26 4.47 -19.83
C PRO A 335 16.73 4.87 -21.21
N GLN A 336 17.64 5.04 -22.16
CA GLN A 336 17.27 5.30 -23.55
C GLN A 336 16.23 4.24 -23.98
N PRO A 337 15.14 4.64 -24.66
CA PRO A 337 14.23 3.66 -25.24
C PRO A 337 15.07 2.79 -26.18
N LEU A 338 15.07 1.48 -25.91
CA LEU A 338 15.60 0.49 -26.84
C LEU A 338 14.91 0.74 -28.17
N SER A 339 15.64 1.20 -29.18
CA SER A 339 15.18 1.32 -30.54
C SER A 339 14.68 -0.05 -30.99
N PRO A 340 13.47 -0.16 -31.57
CA PRO A 340 12.99 -1.41 -32.14
C PRO A 340 13.89 -1.78 -33.31
N SER A 341 14.55 -2.91 -33.20
CA SER A 341 15.26 -3.59 -34.29
C SER A 341 14.27 -4.42 -35.09
#